data_896348b98291213599d09db2c37f83ac
#
_entry.id   896348b98291213599d09db2c37f83ac
#
_cell.length_a   1.000
_cell.length_b   1.000
_cell.length_c   1.000
_cell.angle_alpha   90.00
_cell.angle_beta   90.00
_cell.angle_gamma   90.00
#
_symmetry.space_group_name_H-M   'P 1'
#
loop_
_entity.id
_entity.type
_entity.pdbx_description
1 polymer ?
#
loop_
_entity_poly.entity_id
_entity_poly.type
_entity_poly.pdbx_seq_one_letter_code
_entity_poly.pdbx_strand_id
1 'polypeptide(L)'
;RAASKKSELFILERSIKKGQIIVDINLNFDEKGKIKSDYEIKAILKDGKLKLLKNLNFENINFLLNIKDNIFDFKDIKFTKNNSKFSSENIKIEKDKKDFLIEGNISNKDTILKNELLKFLNIDIQKIGFLNTNFNSISKFSFLIDKKFKVKNLILDSDIHVIESDYKASNFSNKYFEIENNIIKFKNHKIRLNIKDNKKTINGSGKVKIQENFDDVKYNINYKNKDFKSNSQLILSELKLNSNDYLKNFITNLDSATILKDQKIDINFKNKELTIKGQGKVKFDSNFEDFKFKVSKINNKFNFDTQLDLDQTSFK
;
A
#
# COMPACT_ATOMS: atom_id res chain seq x y z
N ARG A 1 -30.65 -30.76 -8.95
CA ARG A 1 -31.43 -29.67 -9.67
C ARG A 1 -32.43 -28.91 -8.79
N ALA A 2 -32.76 -29.36 -7.59
CA ALA A 2 -33.66 -28.62 -6.68
C ALA A 2 -32.99 -27.41 -5.99
N ALA A 3 -31.66 -27.35 -5.91
CA ALA A 3 -30.91 -26.27 -5.27
C ALA A 3 -30.75 -25.02 -6.14
N SER A 4 -31.13 -25.05 -7.43
CA SER A 4 -30.89 -23.99 -8.40
C SER A 4 -31.75 -22.72 -8.24
N LYS A 5 -32.65 -22.67 -7.26
CA LYS A 5 -33.53 -21.50 -7.03
C LYS A 5 -33.01 -20.48 -6.01
N LYS A 6 -31.93 -20.81 -5.26
CA LYS A 6 -31.30 -19.84 -4.35
C LYS A 6 -30.07 -19.25 -5.05
N SER A 7 -30.07 -17.94 -5.26
CA SER A 7 -29.01 -17.19 -5.95
C SER A 7 -27.61 -17.46 -5.34
N GLU A 8 -27.56 -17.72 -4.06
CA GLU A 8 -26.33 -17.95 -3.29
C GLU A 8 -25.66 -19.29 -3.69
N LEU A 9 -26.45 -20.37 -3.83
CA LEU A 9 -25.95 -21.69 -4.26
C LEU A 9 -25.50 -21.70 -5.73
N PHE A 10 -26.19 -20.96 -6.58
CA PHE A 10 -25.82 -20.81 -7.98
C PHE A 10 -24.46 -20.08 -8.17
N ILE A 11 -24.19 -19.08 -7.32
CA ILE A 11 -22.88 -18.39 -7.33
C ILE A 11 -21.77 -19.36 -6.90
N LEU A 12 -21.99 -20.13 -5.84
CA LEU A 12 -21.00 -21.10 -5.36
C LEU A 12 -20.70 -22.17 -6.41
N GLU A 13 -21.75 -22.76 -7.02
CA GLU A 13 -21.62 -23.76 -8.06
C GLU A 13 -20.83 -23.27 -9.28
N ARG A 14 -21.07 -22.07 -9.72
CA ARG A 14 -20.32 -21.47 -10.84
C ARG A 14 -18.91 -21.04 -10.50
N SER A 15 -18.65 -20.70 -9.25
CA SER A 15 -17.38 -20.18 -8.80
C SER A 15 -16.36 -21.29 -8.49
N ILE A 16 -16.79 -22.42 -7.91
CA ILE A 16 -15.91 -23.55 -7.60
C ILE A 16 -15.66 -24.36 -8.87
N LYS A 17 -14.39 -24.47 -9.28
CA LYS A 17 -13.99 -25.20 -10.51
C LYS A 17 -13.35 -26.54 -10.23
N LYS A 18 -12.74 -26.70 -9.05
CA LYS A 18 -12.09 -27.92 -8.60
C LYS A 18 -12.00 -27.93 -7.08
N GLY A 19 -11.84 -29.08 -6.47
CA GLY A 19 -11.60 -29.26 -5.04
C GLY A 19 -12.31 -30.49 -4.51
N GLN A 20 -11.90 -30.93 -3.32
CA GLN A 20 -12.58 -31.94 -2.54
C GLN A 20 -13.39 -31.25 -1.46
N ILE A 21 -14.68 -31.55 -1.38
CA ILE A 21 -15.56 -31.04 -0.35
C ILE A 21 -16.16 -32.18 0.47
N ILE A 22 -16.08 -32.04 1.78
CA ILE A 22 -16.76 -32.90 2.74
C ILE A 22 -17.81 -32.02 3.42
N VAL A 23 -19.05 -32.49 3.44
CA VAL A 23 -20.17 -31.71 3.99
C VAL A 23 -20.95 -32.59 4.98
N ASP A 24 -21.19 -31.99 6.15
CA ASP A 24 -22.12 -32.50 7.15
C ASP A 24 -23.30 -31.54 7.24
N ILE A 25 -24.52 -32.09 7.11
CA ILE A 25 -25.76 -31.28 7.05
C ILE A 25 -26.71 -31.78 8.13
N ASN A 26 -27.03 -30.92 9.07
CA ASN A 26 -28.06 -31.16 10.08
C ASN A 26 -29.29 -30.29 9.77
N LEU A 27 -30.40 -30.96 9.42
CA LEU A 27 -31.66 -30.32 9.03
C LEU A 27 -32.76 -30.64 10.01
N ASN A 28 -33.44 -29.65 10.50
CA ASN A 28 -34.67 -29.83 11.27
C ASN A 28 -35.88 -29.55 10.37
N PHE A 29 -36.94 -30.35 10.54
CA PHE A 29 -38.17 -30.22 9.79
C PHE A 29 -39.33 -29.81 10.71
N ASP A 30 -40.26 -29.04 10.16
CA ASP A 30 -41.52 -28.74 10.82
C ASP A 30 -42.53 -29.92 10.61
N GLU A 31 -43.70 -29.84 11.23
CA GLU A 31 -44.77 -30.83 11.15
C GLU A 31 -45.27 -31.06 9.72
N LYS A 32 -45.02 -30.10 8.79
CA LYS A 32 -45.39 -30.16 7.39
C LYS A 32 -44.24 -30.66 6.47
N GLY A 33 -43.11 -31.14 7.08
CA GLY A 33 -41.94 -31.59 6.35
C GLY A 33 -41.14 -30.47 5.68
N LYS A 34 -41.34 -29.19 6.08
CA LYS A 34 -40.54 -28.08 5.57
C LYS A 34 -39.31 -27.88 6.43
N ILE A 35 -38.16 -27.63 5.80
CA ILE A 35 -36.90 -27.35 6.49
C ILE A 35 -37.05 -26.08 7.32
N LYS A 36 -36.78 -26.17 8.62
CA LYS A 36 -36.73 -25.04 9.55
C LYS A 36 -35.48 -24.17 9.28
N SER A 37 -35.48 -22.95 9.81
CA SER A 37 -34.37 -21.99 9.65
C SER A 37 -33.16 -22.29 10.54
N ASP A 38 -33.31 -23.21 11.51
CA ASP A 38 -32.27 -23.62 12.48
C ASP A 38 -31.36 -24.74 12.00
N TYR A 39 -31.19 -24.87 10.68
CA TYR A 39 -30.27 -25.85 10.09
C TYR A 39 -28.80 -25.46 10.32
N GLU A 40 -27.94 -26.47 10.42
CA GLU A 40 -26.49 -26.29 10.48
C GLU A 40 -25.82 -27.06 9.33
N ILE A 41 -24.87 -26.41 8.63
CA ILE A 41 -24.07 -27.03 7.60
C ILE A 41 -22.59 -26.80 7.96
N LYS A 42 -21.84 -27.91 8.10
CA LYS A 42 -20.39 -27.87 8.25
C LYS A 42 -19.76 -28.41 6.99
N ALA A 43 -18.76 -27.68 6.46
CA ALA A 43 -18.06 -28.14 5.28
C ALA A 43 -16.56 -27.91 5.39
N ILE A 44 -15.81 -28.80 4.78
CA ILE A 44 -14.36 -28.71 4.63
C ILE A 44 -14.08 -28.69 3.14
N LEU A 45 -13.42 -27.64 2.64
CA LEU A 45 -12.89 -27.59 1.28
C LEU A 45 -11.38 -27.80 1.33
N LYS A 46 -10.88 -28.72 0.47
CA LYS A 46 -9.45 -28.97 0.25
C LYS A 46 -9.10 -28.81 -1.23
N ASP A 47 -7.94 -28.19 -1.47
CA ASP A 47 -7.36 -27.98 -2.80
C ASP A 47 -8.33 -27.37 -3.81
N GLY A 48 -9.14 -26.45 -3.31
CA GLY A 48 -10.15 -25.75 -4.08
C GLY A 48 -9.54 -24.84 -5.14
N LYS A 49 -10.25 -24.71 -6.29
CA LYS A 49 -9.99 -23.69 -7.28
C LYS A 49 -11.24 -22.86 -7.49
N LEU A 50 -11.13 -21.56 -7.23
CA LEU A 50 -12.25 -20.62 -7.29
C LEU A 50 -11.99 -19.61 -8.39
N LYS A 51 -12.99 -19.38 -9.24
CA LYS A 51 -12.99 -18.32 -10.23
C LYS A 51 -14.10 -17.33 -9.89
N LEU A 52 -13.73 -16.23 -9.24
CA LEU A 52 -14.62 -15.11 -8.95
C LEU A 52 -14.40 -14.02 -10.00
N LEU A 53 -15.50 -13.56 -10.66
CA LEU A 53 -15.43 -12.54 -11.70
C LEU A 53 -14.44 -12.89 -12.84
N LYS A 54 -14.37 -12.08 -13.89
CA LYS A 54 -13.60 -12.43 -15.10
C LYS A 54 -12.10 -12.69 -14.89
N ASN A 55 -11.49 -12.16 -13.81
CA ASN A 55 -10.02 -12.19 -13.63
C ASN A 55 -9.54 -12.58 -12.22
N LEU A 56 -10.43 -12.99 -11.31
CA LEU A 56 -10.06 -13.36 -9.94
C LEU A 56 -10.04 -14.89 -9.80
N ASN A 57 -8.91 -15.49 -10.14
CA ASN A 57 -8.67 -16.91 -9.92
C ASN A 57 -7.89 -17.11 -8.62
N PHE A 58 -8.39 -17.95 -7.73
CA PHE A 58 -7.73 -18.38 -6.53
C PHE A 58 -7.51 -19.90 -6.62
N GLU A 59 -6.35 -20.36 -6.16
CA GLU A 59 -5.94 -21.77 -6.22
C GLU A 59 -5.52 -22.26 -4.84
N ASN A 60 -5.47 -23.58 -4.68
CA ASN A 60 -5.09 -24.24 -3.44
C ASN A 60 -5.89 -23.73 -2.24
N ILE A 61 -7.20 -23.56 -2.45
CA ILE A 61 -8.09 -23.02 -1.42
C ILE A 61 -8.44 -24.14 -0.44
N ASN A 62 -8.18 -23.84 0.82
CA ASN A 62 -8.54 -24.69 1.94
C ASN A 62 -9.28 -23.85 2.96
N PHE A 63 -10.40 -24.34 3.50
CA PHE A 63 -11.10 -23.70 4.59
C PHE A 63 -12.05 -24.65 5.31
N LEU A 64 -12.43 -24.30 6.51
CA LEU A 64 -13.56 -24.84 7.25
C LEU A 64 -14.72 -23.83 7.11
N LEU A 65 -15.93 -24.31 6.84
CA LEU A 65 -17.14 -23.50 6.77
C LEU A 65 -18.16 -24.03 7.77
N ASN A 66 -18.71 -23.14 8.55
CA ASN A 66 -19.92 -23.38 9.33
C ASN A 66 -21.01 -22.40 8.88
N ILE A 67 -22.19 -22.93 8.54
CA ILE A 67 -23.38 -22.12 8.22
C ILE A 67 -24.41 -22.41 9.28
N LYS A 68 -24.78 -21.39 10.03
CA LYS A 68 -25.83 -21.43 11.04
C LYS A 68 -26.55 -20.09 11.08
N ASP A 69 -27.85 -20.07 11.22
CA ASP A 69 -28.68 -18.85 11.32
C ASP A 69 -28.42 -17.84 10.19
N ASN A 70 -28.21 -18.34 8.96
CA ASN A 70 -27.81 -17.53 7.77
C ASN A 70 -26.47 -16.79 7.89
N ILE A 71 -25.64 -17.18 8.84
CA ILE A 71 -24.27 -16.71 8.99
C ILE A 71 -23.32 -17.74 8.37
N PHE A 72 -22.45 -17.30 7.48
CA PHE A 72 -21.38 -18.10 6.89
C PHE A 72 -20.09 -17.76 7.62
N ASP A 73 -19.56 -18.68 8.38
CA ASP A 73 -18.33 -18.54 9.15
C ASP A 73 -17.23 -19.41 8.52
N PHE A 74 -16.30 -18.78 7.84
CA PHE A 74 -15.15 -19.42 7.23
C PHE A 74 -13.95 -19.31 8.15
N LYS A 75 -13.29 -20.43 8.45
CA LYS A 75 -12.12 -20.53 9.34
C LYS A 75 -10.94 -21.18 8.65
N ASP A 76 -9.74 -20.90 9.14
CA ASP A 76 -8.49 -21.51 8.69
C ASP A 76 -8.30 -21.44 7.17
N ILE A 77 -8.63 -20.29 6.60
CA ILE A 77 -8.63 -20.11 5.16
C ILE A 77 -7.17 -19.96 4.69
N LYS A 78 -6.80 -20.76 3.69
CA LYS A 78 -5.53 -20.64 2.98
C LYS A 78 -5.79 -20.68 1.49
N PHE A 79 -5.11 -19.85 0.73
CA PHE A 79 -5.20 -19.85 -0.73
C PHE A 79 -3.97 -19.26 -1.38
N THR A 80 -3.81 -19.50 -2.68
CA THR A 80 -2.77 -18.87 -3.48
C THR A 80 -3.38 -18.03 -4.59
N LYS A 81 -2.70 -16.93 -4.92
CA LYS A 81 -3.00 -16.07 -6.05
C LYS A 81 -1.70 -15.63 -6.70
N ASN A 82 -1.50 -15.99 -7.98
CA ASN A 82 -0.27 -15.66 -8.73
C ASN A 82 1.02 -16.05 -7.96
N ASN A 83 1.05 -17.26 -7.41
CA ASN A 83 2.10 -17.83 -6.56
C ASN A 83 2.28 -17.15 -5.18
N SER A 84 1.52 -16.11 -4.86
CA SER A 84 1.49 -15.51 -3.53
C SER A 84 0.56 -16.29 -2.61
N LYS A 85 1.02 -16.53 -1.37
CA LYS A 85 0.28 -17.25 -0.35
C LYS A 85 -0.47 -16.29 0.56
N PHE A 86 -1.73 -16.55 0.76
CA PHE A 86 -2.60 -15.79 1.65
C PHE A 86 -3.25 -16.72 2.67
N SER A 87 -3.50 -16.19 3.85
CA SER A 87 -4.24 -16.88 4.90
C SER A 87 -5.20 -15.92 5.61
N SER A 88 -6.23 -16.49 6.20
CA SER A 88 -7.16 -15.77 7.07
C SER A 88 -7.60 -16.72 8.18
N GLU A 89 -7.63 -16.22 9.40
CA GLU A 89 -8.13 -16.98 10.55
C GLU A 89 -9.64 -17.13 10.48
N ASN A 90 -10.32 -16.04 10.08
CA ASN A 90 -11.77 -16.01 10.01
C ASN A 90 -12.25 -14.98 8.98
N ILE A 91 -13.28 -15.38 8.20
CA ILE A 91 -14.11 -14.47 7.39
C ILE A 91 -15.57 -14.82 7.67
N LYS A 92 -16.33 -13.85 8.15
CA LYS A 92 -17.75 -13.97 8.43
C LYS A 92 -18.55 -13.25 7.36
N ILE A 93 -19.59 -13.89 6.85
CA ILE A 93 -20.56 -13.26 5.93
C ILE A 93 -21.93 -13.38 6.57
N GLU A 94 -22.59 -12.26 6.77
CA GLU A 94 -23.92 -12.18 7.39
C GLU A 94 -24.84 -11.32 6.53
N LYS A 95 -26.10 -11.70 6.42
CA LYS A 95 -27.08 -10.92 5.69
C LYS A 95 -27.51 -9.72 6.53
N ASP A 96 -27.24 -8.51 6.01
CA ASP A 96 -27.71 -7.24 6.59
C ASP A 96 -28.76 -6.63 5.66
N LYS A 97 -30.05 -6.78 6.00
CA LYS A 97 -31.20 -6.27 5.23
C LYS A 97 -31.18 -6.76 3.76
N LYS A 98 -30.72 -5.91 2.82
CA LYS A 98 -30.63 -6.21 1.38
C LYS A 98 -29.22 -6.53 0.92
N ASP A 99 -28.22 -6.21 1.75
CA ASP A 99 -26.80 -6.37 1.47
C ASP A 99 -26.21 -7.54 2.32
N PHE A 100 -24.94 -7.85 2.12
CA PHE A 100 -24.20 -8.80 2.95
C PHE A 100 -23.05 -8.05 3.63
N LEU A 101 -22.99 -8.15 4.95
CA LEU A 101 -21.84 -7.72 5.71
C LEU A 101 -20.76 -8.80 5.63
N ILE A 102 -19.57 -8.40 5.24
CA ILE A 102 -18.39 -9.25 5.17
C ILE A 102 -17.32 -8.66 6.09
N GLU A 103 -16.91 -9.45 7.07
CA GLU A 103 -15.89 -9.07 8.04
C GLU A 103 -14.83 -10.16 8.14
N GLY A 104 -13.60 -9.78 8.41
CA GLY A 104 -12.54 -10.77 8.60
C GLY A 104 -11.15 -10.16 8.64
N ASN A 105 -10.20 -11.06 8.55
CA ASN A 105 -8.80 -10.69 8.39
C ASN A 105 -8.20 -11.38 7.16
N ILE A 106 -7.08 -10.88 6.70
CA ILE A 106 -6.26 -11.52 5.67
C ILE A 106 -4.80 -11.19 5.92
N SER A 107 -3.95 -12.17 5.77
CA SER A 107 -2.50 -12.00 5.87
C SER A 107 -1.79 -12.61 4.68
N ASN A 108 -0.64 -12.07 4.36
CA ASN A 108 0.29 -12.62 3.40
C ASN A 108 1.72 -12.52 3.93
N LYS A 109 2.58 -13.39 3.41
CA LYS A 109 4.00 -13.40 3.72
C LYS A 109 4.80 -13.56 2.44
N ASP A 110 5.94 -12.84 2.35
CA ASP A 110 6.89 -12.90 1.24
C ASP A 110 6.21 -12.77 -0.13
N THR A 111 5.30 -11.81 -0.23
CA THR A 111 4.49 -11.60 -1.43
C THR A 111 5.11 -10.56 -2.34
N ILE A 112 5.32 -10.94 -3.60
CA ILE A 112 5.74 -9.99 -4.63
C ILE A 112 4.49 -9.27 -5.15
N LEU A 113 4.49 -7.95 -5.04
CA LEU A 113 3.41 -7.10 -5.51
C LEU A 113 3.39 -7.06 -7.04
N LYS A 114 2.36 -7.66 -7.63
CA LYS A 114 2.12 -7.67 -9.08
C LYS A 114 0.93 -6.80 -9.44
N ASN A 115 0.92 -6.25 -10.64
CA ASN A 115 -0.19 -5.43 -11.14
C ASN A 115 -1.56 -6.13 -11.00
N GLU A 116 -1.60 -7.44 -11.21
CA GLU A 116 -2.86 -8.21 -11.11
C GLU A 116 -3.46 -8.22 -9.71
N LEU A 117 -2.65 -8.04 -8.66
CA LEU A 117 -3.16 -7.95 -7.28
C LEU A 117 -3.90 -6.63 -7.02
N LEU A 118 -3.55 -5.56 -7.73
CA LEU A 118 -4.12 -4.23 -7.53
C LEU A 118 -5.08 -3.79 -8.64
N LYS A 119 -5.18 -4.52 -9.73
CA LYS A 119 -6.14 -4.21 -10.81
C LYS A 119 -7.58 -4.10 -10.33
N PHE A 120 -7.98 -4.93 -9.34
CA PHE A 120 -9.32 -4.85 -8.78
C PHE A 120 -9.58 -3.55 -7.98
N LEU A 121 -8.50 -2.88 -7.52
CA LEU A 121 -8.55 -1.56 -6.87
C LEU A 121 -8.41 -0.40 -7.87
N ASN A 122 -8.32 -0.68 -9.16
CA ASN A 122 -7.99 0.29 -10.22
C ASN A 122 -6.65 1.01 -9.99
N ILE A 123 -5.69 0.31 -9.37
CA ILE A 123 -4.33 0.82 -9.14
C ILE A 123 -3.39 0.14 -10.13
N ASP A 124 -2.66 0.93 -10.91
CA ASP A 124 -1.62 0.47 -11.83
C ASP A 124 -0.24 0.82 -11.24
N ILE A 125 0.44 -0.19 -10.70
CA ILE A 125 1.75 -0.02 -10.05
C ILE A 125 2.81 0.45 -11.05
N GLN A 126 2.77 -0.01 -12.29
CA GLN A 126 3.76 0.37 -13.29
C GLN A 126 3.68 1.86 -13.62
N LYS A 127 2.46 2.43 -13.63
CA LYS A 127 2.27 3.88 -13.78
C LYS A 127 2.77 4.68 -12.58
N ILE A 128 2.78 4.07 -11.39
CA ILE A 128 3.29 4.70 -10.16
C ILE A 128 4.82 4.61 -10.11
N GLY A 129 5.44 3.68 -10.85
CA GLY A 129 6.90 3.52 -10.92
C GLY A 129 7.49 2.52 -9.93
N PHE A 130 6.69 1.86 -9.09
CA PHE A 130 7.20 0.82 -8.20
C PHE A 130 7.46 -0.49 -8.95
N LEU A 131 8.61 -1.10 -8.65
CA LEU A 131 9.11 -2.35 -9.21
C LEU A 131 9.50 -3.30 -8.07
N ASN A 132 9.48 -4.61 -8.34
CA ASN A 132 10.05 -5.64 -7.46
C ASN A 132 9.68 -5.50 -5.97
N THR A 133 8.47 -5.06 -5.67
CA THR A 133 8.06 -4.84 -4.28
C THR A 133 7.74 -6.16 -3.60
N ASN A 134 8.50 -6.48 -2.55
CA ASN A 134 8.26 -7.63 -1.68
C ASN A 134 7.72 -7.16 -0.34
N PHE A 135 6.61 -7.76 0.13
CA PHE A 135 5.95 -7.31 1.34
C PHE A 135 5.22 -8.42 2.10
N ASN A 136 5.05 -8.19 3.39
CA ASN A 136 4.14 -8.91 4.29
C ASN A 136 3.01 -7.98 4.68
N SER A 137 1.83 -8.53 4.94
CA SER A 137 0.75 -7.72 5.53
C SER A 137 -0.18 -8.53 6.42
N ILE A 138 -0.79 -7.82 7.37
CA ILE A 138 -1.92 -8.29 8.17
C ILE A 138 -2.98 -7.21 8.07
N SER A 139 -4.15 -7.58 7.59
CA SER A 139 -5.25 -6.64 7.35
C SER A 139 -6.53 -7.14 8.00
N LYS A 140 -7.26 -6.24 8.65
CA LYS A 140 -8.63 -6.46 9.12
C LYS A 140 -9.57 -5.63 8.26
N PHE A 141 -10.68 -6.19 7.87
CA PHE A 141 -11.63 -5.51 7.01
C PHE A 141 -13.08 -5.78 7.41
N SER A 142 -13.93 -4.80 7.12
CA SER A 142 -15.38 -4.90 7.18
C SER A 142 -15.98 -4.09 6.04
N PHE A 143 -16.93 -4.64 5.31
CA PHE A 143 -17.64 -3.94 4.25
C PHE A 143 -19.00 -4.57 3.95
N LEU A 144 -19.89 -3.78 3.38
CA LEU A 144 -21.13 -4.26 2.82
C LEU A 144 -20.95 -4.54 1.32
N ILE A 145 -21.57 -5.62 0.84
CA ILE A 145 -21.65 -5.94 -0.58
C ILE A 145 -23.12 -6.08 -0.98
N ASP A 146 -23.51 -5.39 -2.05
CA ASP A 146 -24.87 -5.49 -2.57
C ASP A 146 -25.01 -6.64 -3.57
N LYS A 147 -26.27 -6.92 -4.02
CA LYS A 147 -26.57 -7.98 -5.00
C LYS A 147 -25.88 -7.81 -6.37
N LYS A 148 -25.34 -6.61 -6.65
CA LYS A 148 -24.55 -6.31 -7.86
C LYS A 148 -23.05 -6.39 -7.60
N PHE A 149 -22.63 -6.93 -6.44
CA PHE A 149 -21.24 -7.03 -6.00
C PHE A 149 -20.53 -5.67 -5.84
N LYS A 150 -21.30 -4.60 -5.56
CA LYS A 150 -20.72 -3.31 -5.26
C LYS A 150 -20.41 -3.20 -3.79
N VAL A 151 -19.14 -2.90 -3.50
CA VAL A 151 -18.63 -2.67 -2.14
C VAL A 151 -19.07 -1.30 -1.62
N LYS A 152 -19.55 -1.26 -0.39
CA LYS A 152 -19.97 -0.06 0.35
C LYS A 152 -19.37 -0.09 1.76
N ASN A 153 -19.21 1.07 2.37
CA ASN A 153 -18.81 1.23 3.77
C ASN A 153 -17.54 0.45 4.13
N LEU A 154 -16.54 0.48 3.24
CA LEU A 154 -15.28 -0.22 3.48
C LEU A 154 -14.55 0.38 4.68
N ILE A 155 -14.30 -0.47 5.67
CA ILE A 155 -13.37 -0.24 6.77
C ILE A 155 -12.20 -1.20 6.55
N LEU A 156 -10.98 -0.66 6.54
CA LEU A 156 -9.74 -1.45 6.39
C LEU A 156 -8.70 -0.90 7.37
N ASP A 157 -8.12 -1.78 8.15
CA ASP A 157 -6.93 -1.53 8.96
C ASP A 157 -5.86 -2.55 8.57
N SER A 158 -4.72 -2.06 8.09
CA SER A 158 -3.67 -2.91 7.54
C SER A 158 -2.30 -2.48 8.02
N ASP A 159 -1.57 -3.41 8.61
CA ASP A 159 -0.16 -3.29 8.89
C ASP A 159 0.62 -3.98 7.75
N ILE A 160 1.44 -3.21 7.04
CA ILE A 160 2.20 -3.66 5.88
C ILE A 160 3.68 -3.46 6.18
N HIS A 161 4.47 -4.51 5.98
CA HIS A 161 5.92 -4.45 6.04
C HIS A 161 6.49 -4.69 4.64
N VAL A 162 6.93 -3.62 3.98
CA VAL A 162 7.67 -3.72 2.73
C VAL A 162 9.12 -4.08 3.07
N ILE A 163 9.53 -5.27 2.68
CA ILE A 163 10.89 -5.79 2.91
C ILE A 163 11.85 -5.01 2.03
N GLU A 164 11.54 -4.96 0.75
CA GLU A 164 12.28 -4.22 -0.27
C GLU A 164 11.35 -3.78 -1.41
N SER A 165 11.70 -2.69 -2.06
CA SER A 165 11.02 -2.20 -3.25
C SER A 165 11.94 -1.30 -4.04
N ASP A 166 11.86 -1.38 -5.36
CA ASP A 166 12.53 -0.48 -6.27
C ASP A 166 11.52 0.54 -6.81
N TYR A 167 11.97 1.77 -7.01
CA TYR A 167 11.19 2.83 -7.63
C TYR A 167 11.96 3.43 -8.79
N LYS A 168 11.38 3.45 -9.96
CA LYS A 168 11.97 4.08 -11.13
C LYS A 168 11.93 5.59 -10.99
N ALA A 169 13.09 6.22 -10.78
CA ALA A 169 13.23 7.66 -10.69
C ALA A 169 12.86 8.34 -12.01
N SER A 170 12.34 9.56 -11.93
CA SER A 170 12.07 10.36 -13.12
C SER A 170 13.37 10.93 -13.70
N ASN A 171 13.37 11.24 -15.00
CA ASN A 171 14.51 11.91 -15.66
C ASN A 171 14.82 13.30 -15.04
N PHE A 172 13.84 13.90 -14.35
CA PHE A 172 14.05 15.15 -13.65
C PHE A 172 15.05 15.04 -12.50
N SER A 173 15.00 13.93 -11.76
CA SER A 173 15.91 13.69 -10.65
C SER A 173 17.36 13.65 -11.10
N ASN A 174 17.62 13.00 -12.24
CA ASN A 174 18.98 12.83 -12.78
C ASN A 174 19.62 14.14 -13.26
N LYS A 175 18.84 15.17 -13.47
CA LYS A 175 19.38 16.49 -13.80
C LYS A 175 20.13 17.10 -12.62
N TYR A 176 19.70 16.82 -11.39
CA TYR A 176 20.22 17.45 -10.18
C TYR A 176 21.15 16.56 -9.38
N PHE A 177 20.96 15.25 -9.45
CA PHE A 177 21.81 14.28 -8.75
C PHE A 177 21.75 12.92 -9.47
N GLU A 178 22.87 12.25 -9.51
CA GLU A 178 22.96 10.93 -10.13
C GLU A 178 22.28 9.88 -9.26
N ILE A 179 21.40 9.10 -9.87
CA ILE A 179 20.77 7.94 -9.24
C ILE A 179 21.23 6.71 -10.02
N GLU A 180 21.84 5.78 -9.33
CA GLU A 180 22.34 4.53 -9.92
C GLU A 180 21.20 3.80 -10.68
N ASN A 181 21.39 3.57 -11.96
CA ASN A 181 20.41 2.94 -12.86
C ASN A 181 19.00 3.58 -12.86
N ASN A 182 18.87 4.83 -12.42
CA ASN A 182 17.60 5.51 -12.22
C ASN A 182 16.67 4.80 -11.22
N ILE A 183 17.21 4.11 -10.23
CA ILE A 183 16.44 3.34 -9.26
C ILE A 183 16.68 3.85 -7.84
N ILE A 184 15.62 4.30 -7.21
CA ILE A 184 15.58 4.56 -5.77
C ILE A 184 15.13 3.27 -5.09
N LYS A 185 15.89 2.81 -4.08
CA LYS A 185 15.58 1.59 -3.35
C LYS A 185 14.93 1.91 -2.01
N PHE A 186 13.90 1.16 -1.67
CA PHE A 186 13.21 1.21 -0.38
C PHE A 186 13.44 -0.08 0.38
N LYS A 187 13.66 0.00 1.69
CA LYS A 187 13.90 -1.17 2.54
C LYS A 187 13.27 -1.01 3.91
N ASN A 188 12.73 -2.11 4.42
CA ASN A 188 12.20 -2.19 5.79
C ASN A 188 11.14 -1.12 6.10
N HIS A 189 10.23 -0.82 5.15
CA HIS A 189 9.15 0.11 5.42
C HIS A 189 8.03 -0.55 6.21
N LYS A 190 7.70 0.04 7.35
CA LYS A 190 6.53 -0.28 8.15
C LYS A 190 5.45 0.72 7.80
N ILE A 191 4.33 0.26 7.29
CA ILE A 191 3.23 1.10 6.79
C ILE A 191 1.95 0.68 7.48
N ARG A 192 1.25 1.63 8.09
CA ARG A 192 -0.11 1.45 8.57
C ARG A 192 -1.10 2.17 7.67
N LEU A 193 -2.00 1.42 7.05
CA LEU A 193 -3.07 1.91 6.19
C LEU A 193 -4.41 1.78 6.90
N ASN A 194 -5.12 2.89 7.05
CA ASN A 194 -6.49 2.92 7.57
C ASN A 194 -7.42 3.52 6.53
N ILE A 195 -8.54 2.84 6.26
CA ILE A 195 -9.62 3.33 5.41
C ILE A 195 -10.91 3.28 6.22
N LYS A 196 -11.58 4.41 6.37
CA LYS A 196 -12.89 4.51 7.02
C LYS A 196 -13.60 5.77 6.54
N ASP A 197 -14.89 5.67 6.24
CA ASP A 197 -15.76 6.81 5.91
C ASP A 197 -15.15 7.74 4.82
N ASN A 198 -14.68 7.17 3.73
CA ASN A 198 -13.99 7.88 2.64
C ASN A 198 -12.68 8.60 3.06
N LYS A 199 -12.23 8.40 4.29
CA LYS A 199 -10.93 8.86 4.76
C LYS A 199 -9.91 7.72 4.58
N LYS A 200 -8.76 8.04 3.99
CA LYS A 200 -7.60 7.15 3.89
C LYS A 200 -6.44 7.80 4.62
N THR A 201 -5.82 7.05 5.52
CA THR A 201 -4.64 7.51 6.25
C THR A 201 -3.53 6.48 6.06
N ILE A 202 -2.35 6.94 5.67
CA ILE A 202 -1.16 6.11 5.51
C ILE A 202 -0.07 6.73 6.40
N ASN A 203 0.41 5.96 7.35
CA ASN A 203 1.58 6.29 8.16
C ASN A 203 2.68 5.31 7.81
N GLY A 204 3.86 5.79 7.54
CA GLY A 204 4.96 4.92 7.20
C GLY A 204 6.32 5.45 7.65
N SER A 205 7.25 4.51 7.84
CA SER A 205 8.66 4.80 8.07
C SER A 205 9.51 3.65 7.56
N GLY A 206 10.72 3.95 7.13
CA GLY A 206 11.65 2.95 6.61
C GLY A 206 12.93 3.59 6.13
N LYS A 207 13.64 2.86 5.30
CA LYS A 207 14.90 3.30 4.72
C LYS A 207 14.74 3.55 3.21
N VAL A 208 15.35 4.62 2.71
CA VAL A 208 15.43 4.95 1.29
C VAL A 208 16.89 5.10 0.88
N LYS A 209 17.28 4.48 -0.23
CA LYS A 209 18.60 4.68 -0.84
C LYS A 209 18.41 5.45 -2.14
N ILE A 210 18.90 6.69 -2.17
CA ILE A 210 18.88 7.56 -3.35
C ILE A 210 20.20 7.40 -4.12
N GLN A 211 21.32 7.47 -3.44
CA GLN A 211 22.67 7.25 -4.01
C GLN A 211 23.36 6.07 -3.32
N GLU A 212 24.23 6.32 -2.34
CA GLU A 212 25.05 5.27 -1.72
C GLU A 212 24.45 4.73 -0.43
N ASN A 213 23.84 5.60 0.38
CA ASN A 213 23.42 5.29 1.74
C ASN A 213 21.93 4.96 1.83
N PHE A 214 21.57 4.15 2.81
CA PHE A 214 20.18 3.95 3.23
C PHE A 214 19.83 4.94 4.34
N ASP A 215 19.05 5.94 4.01
CA ASP A 215 18.64 7.04 4.86
C ASP A 215 17.24 6.83 5.43
N ASP A 216 16.93 7.52 6.53
CA ASP A 216 15.64 7.39 7.21
C ASP A 216 14.58 8.26 6.56
N VAL A 217 13.42 7.67 6.33
CA VAL A 217 12.23 8.39 5.87
C VAL A 217 11.03 8.06 6.74
N LYS A 218 10.23 9.09 7.06
CA LYS A 218 8.91 8.98 7.71
C LYS A 218 7.91 9.78 6.93
N TYR A 219 6.67 9.30 6.85
CA TYR A 219 5.61 9.98 6.14
C TYR A 219 4.24 9.72 6.74
N ASN A 220 3.38 10.72 6.63
CA ASN A 220 1.97 10.66 6.95
C ASN A 220 1.19 11.23 5.77
N ILE A 221 0.25 10.45 5.23
CA ILE A 221 -0.59 10.84 4.10
C ILE A 221 -2.04 10.73 4.54
N ASN A 222 -2.81 11.79 4.34
CA ASN A 222 -4.23 11.85 4.62
C ASN A 222 -4.99 12.24 3.36
N TYR A 223 -5.99 11.47 3.01
CA TYR A 223 -6.89 11.76 1.91
C TYR A 223 -8.33 11.68 2.41
N LYS A 224 -9.09 12.75 2.25
CA LYS A 224 -10.53 12.83 2.61
C LYS A 224 -11.25 13.75 1.65
N ASN A 225 -12.34 13.29 1.04
CA ASN A 225 -13.23 14.11 0.19
C ASN A 225 -12.48 14.93 -0.88
N LYS A 226 -11.50 14.35 -1.58
CA LYS A 226 -10.60 14.98 -2.55
C LYS A 226 -9.51 15.88 -1.94
N ASP A 227 -9.53 16.15 -0.64
CA ASP A 227 -8.43 16.84 0.04
C ASP A 227 -7.27 15.86 0.27
N PHE A 228 -6.10 16.23 -0.21
CA PHE A 228 -4.86 15.49 -0.03
C PHE A 228 -3.91 16.30 0.84
N LYS A 229 -3.39 15.66 1.90
CA LYS A 229 -2.35 16.23 2.77
C LYS A 229 -1.27 15.18 2.98
N SER A 230 -0.03 15.60 2.88
CA SER A 230 1.13 14.73 3.12
C SER A 230 2.19 15.50 3.89
N ASN A 231 2.71 14.87 4.93
CA ASN A 231 3.86 15.35 5.69
C ASN A 231 4.91 14.24 5.64
N SER A 232 6.12 14.57 5.23
CA SER A 232 7.22 13.62 5.16
C SER A 232 8.47 14.25 5.73
N GLN A 233 9.30 13.44 6.37
CA GLN A 233 10.62 13.82 6.86
C GLN A 233 11.65 12.83 6.30
N LEU A 234 12.71 13.35 5.74
CA LEU A 234 13.84 12.61 5.22
C LEU A 234 15.10 13.08 5.96
N ILE A 235 15.88 12.13 6.45
CA ILE A 235 17.17 12.37 7.11
C ILE A 235 18.22 11.77 6.19
N LEU A 236 18.92 12.62 5.44
CA LEU A 236 19.98 12.22 4.51
C LEU A 236 21.33 12.33 5.20
N SER A 237 22.09 11.26 5.16
CA SER A 237 23.49 11.25 5.60
C SER A 237 24.40 12.02 4.64
N GLU A 238 24.26 11.75 3.34
CA GLU A 238 24.99 12.44 2.29
C GLU A 238 24.20 12.39 0.96
N LEU A 239 24.26 13.50 0.20
CA LEU A 239 23.74 13.58 -1.15
C LEU A 239 24.67 14.45 -2.00
N LYS A 240 25.16 13.89 -3.10
CA LYS A 240 25.97 14.61 -4.09
C LYS A 240 25.06 15.22 -5.14
N LEU A 241 25.08 16.53 -5.25
CA LEU A 241 24.38 17.28 -6.29
C LEU A 241 25.32 17.56 -7.46
N ASN A 242 24.84 17.39 -8.68
CA ASN A 242 25.61 17.79 -9.86
C ASN A 242 25.89 19.30 -9.78
N SER A 243 27.14 19.71 -10.01
CA SER A 243 27.50 21.12 -9.98
C SER A 243 26.70 21.89 -11.03
N ASN A 244 26.13 23.00 -10.62
CA ASN A 244 25.44 23.91 -11.52
C ASN A 244 26.44 24.97 -12.00
N ASP A 245 26.54 25.17 -13.31
CA ASP A 245 27.43 26.20 -13.90
C ASP A 245 27.13 27.61 -13.37
N TYR A 246 25.91 27.87 -12.92
CA TYR A 246 25.56 29.12 -12.23
C TYR A 246 26.37 29.32 -10.95
N LEU A 247 26.58 28.31 -10.13
CA LEU A 247 27.33 28.44 -8.88
C LEU A 247 28.82 28.69 -9.13
N LYS A 248 29.38 28.16 -10.22
CA LYS A 248 30.78 28.40 -10.62
C LYS A 248 31.11 29.85 -10.86
N ASN A 249 30.10 30.69 -11.16
CA ASN A 249 30.29 32.14 -11.34
C ASN A 249 30.44 32.88 -10.02
N PHE A 250 30.03 32.32 -8.92
CA PHE A 250 30.00 32.98 -7.60
C PHE A 250 31.02 32.37 -6.62
N ILE A 251 31.34 31.11 -6.77
CA ILE A 251 32.24 30.37 -5.85
C ILE A 251 33.55 30.09 -6.58
N THR A 252 34.68 30.47 -5.96
CA THR A 252 36.01 30.46 -6.59
C THR A 252 36.50 29.09 -6.94
N ASN A 253 36.35 28.12 -6.02
CA ASN A 253 36.88 26.75 -6.15
C ASN A 253 35.74 25.71 -6.01
N LEU A 254 34.66 25.90 -6.79
CA LEU A 254 33.55 24.98 -6.76
C LEU A 254 34.00 23.62 -7.29
N ASP A 255 33.93 22.59 -6.43
CA ASP A 255 34.13 21.21 -6.82
C ASP A 255 33.17 20.77 -7.91
N SER A 256 33.46 19.66 -8.58
CA SER A 256 32.60 19.08 -9.61
C SER A 256 31.21 18.68 -9.09
N ALA A 257 31.07 18.54 -7.78
CA ALA A 257 29.79 18.25 -7.12
C ALA A 257 29.66 19.03 -5.80
N THR A 258 28.46 19.51 -5.54
CA THR A 258 28.07 20.08 -4.22
C THR A 258 27.62 18.92 -3.35
N ILE A 259 28.19 18.80 -2.14
CA ILE A 259 27.84 17.73 -1.20
C ILE A 259 26.94 18.29 -0.10
N LEU A 260 25.74 17.73 0.05
CA LEU A 260 24.86 17.94 1.19
C LEU A 260 25.11 16.83 2.20
N LYS A 261 25.29 17.18 3.49
CA LYS A 261 25.56 16.23 4.57
C LYS A 261 24.65 16.49 5.77
N ASP A 262 24.27 15.43 6.45
CA ASP A 262 23.44 15.46 7.67
C ASP A 262 22.16 16.30 7.49
N GLN A 263 21.52 16.15 6.32
CA GLN A 263 20.33 16.94 5.98
C GLN A 263 19.09 16.38 6.64
N LYS A 264 18.37 17.23 7.37
CA LYS A 264 17.01 16.97 7.82
C LYS A 264 16.04 17.76 6.92
N ILE A 265 15.24 17.03 6.14
CA ILE A 265 14.33 17.64 5.15
C ILE A 265 12.89 17.31 5.52
N ASP A 266 12.08 18.35 5.74
CA ASP A 266 10.64 18.25 5.98
C ASP A 266 9.89 18.68 4.71
N ILE A 267 9.01 17.78 4.23
CA ILE A 267 8.21 17.98 3.01
C ILE A 267 6.74 18.00 3.41
N ASN A 268 6.06 19.11 3.16
CA ASN A 268 4.65 19.30 3.44
C ASN A 268 3.90 19.59 2.15
N PHE A 269 2.88 18.81 1.86
CA PHE A 269 1.99 19.04 0.73
C PHE A 269 0.55 19.14 1.22
N LYS A 270 -0.14 20.21 0.86
CA LYS A 270 -1.54 20.45 1.23
C LYS A 270 -2.23 21.25 0.15
N ASN A 271 -3.34 20.75 -0.38
CA ASN A 271 -4.21 21.47 -1.32
C ASN A 271 -3.44 22.09 -2.51
N LYS A 272 -2.53 21.32 -3.14
CA LYS A 272 -1.66 21.75 -4.26
C LYS A 272 -0.51 22.69 -3.87
N GLU A 273 -0.39 23.07 -2.61
CA GLU A 273 0.76 23.79 -2.09
C GLU A 273 1.83 22.81 -1.60
N LEU A 274 3.07 23.06 -1.97
CA LEU A 274 4.23 22.29 -1.54
C LEU A 274 5.15 23.20 -0.74
N THR A 275 5.61 22.72 0.42
CA THR A 275 6.68 23.37 1.18
C THR A 275 7.72 22.33 1.51
N ILE A 276 8.98 22.61 1.18
CA ILE A 276 10.14 21.81 1.53
C ILE A 276 11.04 22.70 2.38
N LYS A 277 11.41 22.20 3.56
CA LYS A 277 12.40 22.87 4.44
C LYS A 277 13.52 21.90 4.70
N GLY A 278 14.74 22.36 4.62
CA GLY A 278 15.92 21.57 4.91
C GLY A 278 16.90 22.34 5.79
N GLN A 279 17.62 21.57 6.59
CA GLN A 279 18.75 22.06 7.37
C GLN A 279 19.81 20.96 7.48
N GLY A 280 21.08 21.36 7.46
CA GLY A 280 22.22 20.46 7.53
C GLY A 280 23.47 21.20 7.11
N LYS A 281 24.41 20.49 6.50
CA LYS A 281 25.66 21.03 6.03
C LYS A 281 25.77 20.96 4.53
N VAL A 282 26.46 21.92 3.92
CA VAL A 282 26.79 21.92 2.49
C VAL A 282 28.30 22.11 2.32
N LYS A 283 28.88 21.38 1.39
CA LYS A 283 30.27 21.54 0.99
C LYS A 283 30.30 21.97 -0.47
N PHE A 284 30.92 23.11 -0.72
CA PHE A 284 31.15 23.65 -2.06
C PHE A 284 32.61 23.42 -2.52
N ASP A 285 33.53 23.53 -1.61
CA ASP A 285 34.98 23.36 -1.86
C ASP A 285 35.59 22.40 -0.81
N SER A 286 36.38 22.91 0.13
CA SER A 286 37.09 22.08 1.14
C SER A 286 36.31 21.87 2.43
N ASN A 287 35.43 22.80 2.81
CA ASN A 287 34.80 22.83 4.11
C ASN A 287 33.28 22.64 4.06
N PHE A 288 32.72 22.15 5.17
CA PHE A 288 31.29 22.03 5.38
C PHE A 288 30.76 23.25 6.12
N GLU A 289 29.83 23.96 5.51
CA GLU A 289 29.16 25.14 6.04
C GLU A 289 27.71 24.82 6.43
N ASP A 290 27.18 25.49 7.45
CA ASP A 290 25.80 25.30 7.85
C ASP A 290 24.84 25.89 6.83
N PHE A 291 23.84 25.08 6.46
CA PHE A 291 22.92 25.39 5.38
C PHE A 291 21.48 25.15 5.77
N LYS A 292 20.63 26.12 5.53
CA LYS A 292 19.16 26.02 5.67
C LYS A 292 18.50 26.52 4.41
N PHE A 293 17.42 25.85 4.03
CA PHE A 293 16.64 26.27 2.88
C PHE A 293 15.15 26.04 3.08
N LYS A 294 14.36 26.84 2.39
CA LYS A 294 12.93 26.68 2.25
C LYS A 294 12.54 26.88 0.80
N VAL A 295 11.85 25.90 0.24
CA VAL A 295 11.24 25.98 -1.09
C VAL A 295 9.75 25.88 -0.90
N SER A 296 9.00 26.83 -1.46
CA SER A 296 7.53 26.75 -1.47
C SER A 296 7.00 26.92 -2.88
N LYS A 297 5.97 26.13 -3.20
CA LYS A 297 5.22 26.22 -4.45
C LYS A 297 3.77 26.53 -4.12
N ILE A 298 3.32 27.73 -4.50
CA ILE A 298 1.95 28.22 -4.31
C ILE A 298 1.46 28.73 -5.67
N ASN A 299 0.29 28.29 -6.11
CA ASN A 299 -0.30 28.69 -7.40
C ASN A 299 0.67 28.61 -8.59
N ASN A 300 1.44 27.51 -8.68
CA ASN A 300 2.49 27.25 -9.67
C ASN A 300 3.69 28.21 -9.65
N LYS A 301 3.80 29.11 -8.66
CA LYS A 301 4.98 29.95 -8.44
C LYS A 301 5.87 29.31 -7.38
N PHE A 302 7.18 29.31 -7.63
CA PHE A 302 8.19 28.86 -6.68
C PHE A 302 8.80 30.04 -5.96
N ASN A 303 8.90 29.95 -4.64
CA ASN A 303 9.66 30.86 -3.80
C ASN A 303 10.77 30.08 -3.12
N PHE A 304 11.96 30.67 -3.07
CA PHE A 304 13.16 30.11 -2.47
C PHE A 304 13.65 31.05 -1.39
N ASP A 305 14.02 30.49 -0.27
CA ASP A 305 14.64 31.19 0.84
C ASP A 305 15.79 30.31 1.34
N THR A 306 16.99 30.87 1.40
CA THR A 306 18.20 30.14 1.77
C THR A 306 19.03 30.94 2.74
N GLN A 307 19.57 30.26 3.73
CA GLN A 307 20.56 30.83 4.67
C GLN A 307 21.79 29.90 4.62
N LEU A 308 22.94 30.54 4.44
CA LEU A 308 24.24 29.91 4.43
C LEU A 308 25.12 30.68 5.39
N ASP A 309 25.57 30.00 6.44
CA ASP A 309 26.49 30.56 7.42
C ASP A 309 27.90 30.17 7.00
N LEU A 310 28.70 31.13 6.56
CA LEU A 310 30.01 30.93 5.95
C LEU A 310 31.11 31.32 6.94
N ASP A 311 31.88 30.30 7.34
CA ASP A 311 33.03 30.54 8.21
C ASP A 311 34.37 30.57 7.43
N GLN A 312 34.46 29.85 6.31
CA GLN A 312 35.73 29.64 5.59
C GLN A 312 35.63 29.69 4.05
N THR A 313 34.41 29.77 3.51
CA THR A 313 34.24 29.84 2.02
C THR A 313 34.44 31.25 1.50
N SER A 314 35.30 31.42 0.49
CA SER A 314 35.53 32.72 -0.17
C SER A 314 34.72 32.87 -1.45
N PHE A 315 34.10 34.01 -1.64
CA PHE A 315 33.43 34.40 -2.87
C PHE A 315 34.35 35.20 -3.79
N LYS A 316 34.08 35.11 -5.08
CA LYS A 316 34.68 35.98 -6.11
C LYS A 316 34.16 37.39 -5.98
#